data_57267a0daf8b37e075830ebd266612bd
#
_entry.id   57267a0daf8b37e075830ebd266612bd
#
_cell.length_a   1.000
_cell.length_b   1.000
_cell.length_c   1.000
_cell.angle_alpha   90.00
_cell.angle_beta   90.00
_cell.angle_gamma   90.00
#
_symmetry.space_group_name_H-M   'P 1'
#
loop_
_entity.id
_entity.type
_entity.pdbx_description
1 polymer ?
#
loop_
_entity_poly.entity_id
_entity_poly.type
_entity_poly.pdbx_seq_one_letter_code
_entity_poly.pdbx_strand_id
1 'polypeptide(L)'
;MIQSLKIRNFKNLSGLNIPKLSRINLISGKNNVGKSSLLEAIGVYVDDSELFYIIEERGELPKYSSKDTTEYLKPNIEAISSLFTNRNTNVTEDNIIEISDNDDVLSLRYVYYIEQETEEDGNIVRKAIVFDSRDDIATGDAHLALEIIRKGKNKAIVPLERRLDTIRLGRTKKTDIASVIRVNPETFGNLYIGRLWDNVTLTEKEEYVIDALRIIEPNIESLAFLEESPRIGRYPVVKVKGVSKRLPLRSMG
;
A
#
# COMPACT_ATOMS: atom_id res chain seq x y z
N MET A 1 -12.17 5.52 11.62
CA MET A 1 -12.80 4.47 10.78
C MET A 1 -13.30 5.17 9.53
N ILE A 2 -13.02 4.63 8.34
CA ILE A 2 -13.52 5.17 7.07
C ILE A 2 -15.04 4.99 7.05
N GLN A 3 -15.77 6.08 6.81
CA GLN A 3 -17.24 6.09 6.84
C GLN A 3 -17.87 6.16 5.45
N SER A 4 -17.16 6.75 4.50
CA SER A 4 -17.51 6.85 3.09
C SER A 4 -16.25 6.66 2.25
N LEU A 5 -16.39 6.54 0.94
CA LEU A 5 -15.24 6.46 0.07
C LEU A 5 -15.58 7.00 -1.31
N LYS A 6 -14.80 7.97 -1.76
CA LYS A 6 -14.83 8.43 -3.16
C LYS A 6 -13.47 8.17 -3.77
N ILE A 7 -13.46 7.62 -4.98
CA ILE A 7 -12.24 7.33 -5.73
C ILE A 7 -12.41 7.90 -7.13
N ARG A 8 -11.39 8.60 -7.60
CA ARG A 8 -11.31 9.14 -8.96
C ARG A 8 -9.97 8.76 -9.58
N ASN A 9 -10.00 8.35 -10.83
CA ASN A 9 -8.83 8.12 -11.69
C ASN A 9 -7.83 7.08 -11.17
N PHE A 10 -8.27 6.12 -10.33
CA PHE A 10 -7.38 5.08 -9.79
C PHE A 10 -7.58 3.75 -10.51
N LYS A 11 -6.58 3.29 -11.27
CA LYS A 11 -6.61 2.06 -12.06
C LYS A 11 -7.85 1.99 -12.97
N ASN A 12 -8.71 0.98 -12.81
CA ASN A 12 -9.98 0.87 -13.52
C ASN A 12 -11.17 1.56 -12.81
N LEU A 13 -10.91 2.28 -11.73
CA LEU A 13 -11.90 3.06 -11.01
C LEU A 13 -11.82 4.53 -11.45
N SER A 14 -12.43 4.86 -12.59
CA SER A 14 -12.47 6.24 -13.10
C SER A 14 -13.29 7.19 -12.23
N GLY A 15 -14.34 6.68 -11.59
CA GLY A 15 -15.15 7.40 -10.62
C GLY A 15 -16.02 6.43 -9.84
N LEU A 16 -15.76 6.30 -8.54
CA LEU A 16 -16.54 5.46 -7.63
C LEU A 16 -16.96 6.29 -6.43
N ASN A 17 -18.20 6.17 -6.03
CA ASN A 17 -18.71 6.78 -4.82
C ASN A 17 -19.46 5.75 -3.97
N ILE A 18 -18.94 5.49 -2.78
CA ILE A 18 -19.56 4.65 -1.75
C ILE A 18 -19.98 5.58 -0.60
N PRO A 19 -21.25 5.96 -0.52
CA PRO A 19 -21.69 6.99 0.41
C PRO A 19 -21.63 6.55 1.88
N LYS A 20 -21.60 5.24 2.12
CA LYS A 20 -21.56 4.69 3.48
C LYS A 20 -20.80 3.37 3.52
N LEU A 21 -19.82 3.30 4.42
CA LEU A 21 -19.14 2.08 4.81
C LEU A 21 -19.54 1.70 6.25
N SER A 22 -19.75 0.41 6.46
CA SER A 22 -20.04 -0.17 7.77
C SER A 22 -18.77 -0.80 8.38
N ARG A 23 -18.89 -1.37 9.58
CA ARG A 23 -17.78 -2.11 10.20
C ARG A 23 -17.36 -3.33 9.38
N ILE A 24 -18.33 -3.99 8.73
CA ILE A 24 -18.13 -5.13 7.84
C ILE A 24 -18.80 -4.79 6.51
N ASN A 25 -18.07 -4.93 5.41
CA ASN A 25 -18.55 -4.67 4.07
C ASN A 25 -18.21 -5.85 3.18
N LEU A 26 -19.19 -6.34 2.41
CA LEU A 26 -18.98 -7.40 1.42
C LEU A 26 -18.93 -6.77 0.03
N ILE A 27 -17.83 -6.99 -0.68
CA ILE A 27 -17.62 -6.53 -2.04
C ILE A 27 -17.74 -7.73 -2.98
N SER A 28 -18.78 -7.76 -3.80
CA SER A 28 -19.02 -8.83 -4.77
C SER A 28 -19.14 -8.26 -6.19
N GLY A 29 -18.99 -9.11 -7.18
CA GLY A 29 -19.08 -8.74 -8.59
C GLY A 29 -18.29 -9.67 -9.51
N LYS A 30 -18.44 -9.48 -10.82
CA LYS A 30 -17.70 -10.22 -11.85
C LYS A 30 -16.19 -10.05 -11.70
N ASN A 31 -15.42 -10.93 -12.34
CA ASN A 31 -13.98 -10.74 -12.39
C ASN A 31 -13.62 -9.48 -13.19
N ASN A 32 -12.51 -8.87 -12.82
CA ASN A 32 -11.95 -7.68 -13.47
C ASN A 32 -12.81 -6.40 -13.40
N VAL A 33 -13.76 -6.29 -12.48
CA VAL A 33 -14.59 -5.07 -12.30
C VAL A 33 -13.99 -4.07 -11.30
N GLY A 34 -12.80 -4.33 -10.74
CA GLY A 34 -12.11 -3.40 -9.84
C GLY A 34 -12.23 -3.72 -8.34
N LYS A 35 -12.69 -4.93 -7.96
CA LYS A 35 -12.75 -5.31 -6.53
C LYS A 35 -11.40 -5.19 -5.82
N SER A 36 -10.34 -5.71 -6.43
CA SER A 36 -8.98 -5.59 -5.90
C SER A 36 -8.49 -4.15 -5.92
N SER A 37 -8.78 -3.39 -6.99
CA SER A 37 -8.42 -1.98 -7.07
C SER A 37 -9.09 -1.14 -5.97
N LEU A 38 -10.32 -1.49 -5.57
CA LEU A 38 -10.98 -0.84 -4.45
C LEU A 38 -10.26 -1.11 -3.11
N LEU A 39 -9.85 -2.35 -2.86
CA LEU A 39 -9.09 -2.70 -1.65
C LEU A 39 -7.70 -2.03 -1.66
N GLU A 40 -7.05 -1.98 -2.82
CA GLU A 40 -5.78 -1.29 -3.01
C GLU A 40 -5.91 0.23 -2.75
N ALA A 41 -6.96 0.86 -3.28
CA ALA A 41 -7.25 2.28 -3.03
C ALA A 41 -7.46 2.57 -1.54
N ILE A 42 -8.17 1.70 -0.82
CA ILE A 42 -8.34 1.80 0.64
C ILE A 42 -6.97 1.68 1.33
N GLY A 43 -6.13 0.73 0.90
CA GLY A 43 -4.78 0.55 1.44
C GLY A 43 -3.94 1.83 1.31
N VAL A 44 -3.84 2.38 0.10
CA VAL A 44 -3.11 3.61 -0.19
C VAL A 44 -3.69 4.81 0.57
N TYR A 45 -5.02 4.88 0.70
CA TYR A 45 -5.66 5.96 1.45
C TYR A 45 -5.29 5.94 2.93
N VAL A 46 -5.16 4.77 3.53
CA VAL A 46 -4.81 4.62 4.96
C VAL A 46 -3.31 4.74 5.19
N ASP A 47 -2.51 4.16 4.31
CA ASP A 47 -1.05 4.22 4.36
C ASP A 47 -0.49 4.40 2.94
N ASP A 48 -0.01 5.59 2.64
CA ASP A 48 0.56 5.91 1.33
C ASP A 48 1.83 5.11 1.01
N SER A 49 2.49 4.50 1.99
CA SER A 49 3.59 3.55 1.74
C SER A 49 3.13 2.29 1.00
N GLU A 50 1.84 1.96 1.05
CA GLU A 50 1.22 0.88 0.27
C GLU A 50 1.32 1.10 -1.25
N LEU A 51 1.54 2.35 -1.70
CA LEU A 51 1.64 2.71 -3.10
C LEU A 51 2.71 1.88 -3.84
N PHE A 52 3.92 1.82 -3.29
CA PHE A 52 5.02 1.07 -3.89
C PHE A 52 4.86 -0.43 -3.71
N TYR A 53 4.27 -0.86 -2.60
CA TYR A 53 3.95 -2.28 -2.39
C TYR A 53 2.97 -2.80 -3.45
N ILE A 54 1.95 -2.01 -3.82
CA ILE A 54 0.99 -2.39 -4.86
C ILE A 54 1.68 -2.50 -6.23
N ILE A 55 2.58 -1.57 -6.55
CA ILE A 55 3.34 -1.60 -7.80
C ILE A 55 4.24 -2.84 -7.85
N GLU A 56 4.90 -3.17 -6.74
CA GLU A 56 5.76 -4.34 -6.62
C GLU A 56 4.98 -5.66 -6.72
N GLU A 57 3.88 -5.78 -5.96
CA GLU A 57 3.01 -6.97 -5.95
C GLU A 57 2.45 -7.29 -7.35
N ARG A 58 2.19 -6.26 -8.15
CA ARG A 58 1.72 -6.40 -9.53
C ARG A 58 2.84 -6.69 -10.53
N GLY A 59 4.09 -6.73 -10.09
CA GLY A 59 5.24 -6.92 -10.97
C GLY A 59 5.54 -5.72 -11.87
N GLU A 60 4.99 -4.55 -11.54
CA GLU A 60 5.17 -3.31 -12.28
C GLU A 60 6.42 -2.53 -11.81
N LEU A 61 7.00 -2.89 -10.66
CA LEU A 61 8.20 -2.23 -10.17
C LEU A 61 9.40 -2.56 -11.07
N PRO A 62 10.14 -1.55 -11.55
CA PRO A 62 11.28 -1.78 -12.43
C PRO A 62 12.36 -2.62 -11.74
N LYS A 63 12.90 -3.59 -12.47
CA LYS A 63 14.07 -4.35 -12.02
C LYS A 63 15.33 -3.56 -12.38
N TYR A 64 15.84 -2.81 -11.42
CA TYR A 64 17.05 -2.03 -11.63
C TYR A 64 18.29 -2.92 -11.64
N SER A 65 19.06 -2.88 -12.74
CA SER A 65 20.38 -3.52 -12.79
C SER A 65 21.41 -2.65 -12.04
N SER A 66 22.34 -3.29 -11.35
CA SER A 66 23.45 -2.58 -10.70
C SER A 66 24.39 -1.87 -11.69
N LYS A 67 24.27 -2.16 -12.99
CA LYS A 67 25.05 -1.57 -14.08
C LYS A 67 24.37 -0.38 -14.74
N ASP A 68 23.05 -0.21 -14.55
CA ASP A 68 22.28 0.85 -15.18
C ASP A 68 22.28 2.08 -14.26
N THR A 69 23.22 2.99 -14.51
CA THR A 69 23.40 4.19 -13.68
C THR A 69 22.66 5.42 -14.21
N THR A 70 21.88 5.33 -15.27
CA THR A 70 21.53 6.56 -16.00
C THR A 70 20.08 6.73 -16.47
N GLU A 71 19.21 5.75 -16.46
CA GLU A 71 17.87 5.99 -17.02
C GLU A 71 16.73 5.33 -16.22
N TYR A 72 16.42 5.93 -15.07
CA TYR A 72 15.31 5.47 -14.24
C TYR A 72 13.96 6.08 -14.65
N LEU A 73 13.96 7.23 -15.33
CA LEU A 73 12.78 8.02 -15.59
C LEU A 73 11.69 7.24 -16.33
N LYS A 74 12.02 6.68 -17.49
CA LYS A 74 11.04 5.95 -18.33
C LYS A 74 10.44 4.73 -17.63
N PRO A 75 11.23 3.80 -17.06
CA PRO A 75 10.68 2.68 -16.30
C PRO A 75 9.83 3.11 -15.11
N ASN A 76 10.19 4.17 -14.43
CA ASN A 76 9.44 4.68 -13.28
C ASN A 76 8.11 5.30 -13.70
N ILE A 77 8.09 6.06 -14.80
CA ILE A 77 6.83 6.58 -15.37
C ILE A 77 5.90 5.41 -15.71
N GLU A 78 6.42 4.36 -16.35
CA GLU A 78 5.63 3.19 -16.71
C GLU A 78 5.05 2.50 -15.48
N ALA A 79 5.86 2.29 -14.44
CA ALA A 79 5.43 1.71 -13.17
C ALA A 79 4.33 2.54 -12.49
N ILE A 80 4.57 3.84 -12.31
CA ILE A 80 3.61 4.76 -11.67
C ILE A 80 2.34 4.90 -12.51
N SER A 81 2.44 4.87 -13.86
CA SER A 81 1.27 4.96 -14.74
C SER A 81 0.25 3.86 -14.46
N SER A 82 0.69 2.70 -13.97
CA SER A 82 -0.18 1.57 -13.61
C SER A 82 -1.23 1.91 -12.54
N LEU A 83 -1.03 2.99 -11.80
CA LEU A 83 -1.97 3.48 -10.80
C LEU A 83 -3.06 4.38 -11.39
N PHE A 84 -2.81 4.99 -12.55
CA PHE A 84 -3.74 5.92 -13.21
C PHE A 84 -4.67 5.19 -14.16
N THR A 85 -5.90 5.69 -14.30
CA THR A 85 -6.85 5.16 -15.29
C THR A 85 -6.26 5.33 -16.70
N ASN A 86 -6.35 4.26 -17.49
CA ASN A 86 -5.76 4.19 -18.84
C ASN A 86 -4.25 4.46 -18.89
N ARG A 87 -3.54 4.32 -17.78
CA ARG A 87 -2.10 4.60 -17.66
C ARG A 87 -1.73 6.00 -18.16
N ASN A 88 -2.58 7.00 -17.87
CA ASN A 88 -2.36 8.39 -18.28
C ASN A 88 -1.16 8.98 -17.52
N THR A 89 -0.18 9.50 -18.27
CA THR A 89 1.07 10.10 -17.73
C THR A 89 1.14 11.61 -17.93
N ASN A 90 0.08 12.22 -18.44
CA ASN A 90 0.07 13.65 -18.71
C ASN A 90 0.15 14.45 -17.41
N VAL A 91 0.97 15.50 -17.43
CA VAL A 91 1.03 16.50 -16.36
C VAL A 91 -0.06 17.52 -16.65
N THR A 92 -1.25 17.30 -16.12
CA THR A 92 -2.40 18.17 -16.24
C THR A 92 -3.22 18.16 -14.96
N GLU A 93 -3.94 19.24 -14.68
CA GLU A 93 -4.79 19.36 -13.49
C GLU A 93 -5.88 18.27 -13.42
N ASP A 94 -6.34 17.77 -14.58
CA ASP A 94 -7.37 16.73 -14.63
C ASP A 94 -6.83 15.32 -14.40
N ASN A 95 -5.52 15.10 -14.59
CA ASN A 95 -4.89 13.79 -14.40
C ASN A 95 -4.45 13.59 -12.95
N ILE A 96 -5.40 13.61 -12.05
CA ILE A 96 -5.19 13.45 -10.62
C ILE A 96 -5.95 12.21 -10.11
N ILE A 97 -5.26 11.37 -9.34
CA ILE A 97 -5.91 10.36 -8.52
C ILE A 97 -6.40 11.02 -7.24
N GLU A 98 -7.65 10.83 -6.91
CA GLU A 98 -8.22 11.29 -5.64
C GLU A 98 -8.89 10.14 -4.91
N ILE A 99 -8.55 9.96 -3.64
CA ILE A 99 -9.19 9.00 -2.74
C ILE A 99 -9.58 9.77 -1.49
N SER A 100 -10.86 9.78 -1.15
CA SER A 100 -11.34 10.59 -0.03
C SER A 100 -12.39 9.90 0.83
N ASP A 101 -12.38 10.26 2.11
CA ASP A 101 -13.42 9.94 3.10
C ASP A 101 -13.81 11.25 3.77
N ASN A 102 -15.07 11.68 3.60
CA ASN A 102 -15.57 12.99 4.06
C ASN A 102 -14.62 14.14 3.60
N ASP A 103 -14.00 14.84 4.57
CA ASP A 103 -13.13 15.99 4.33
C ASP A 103 -11.64 15.62 4.19
N ASP A 104 -11.29 14.34 4.31
CA ASP A 104 -9.91 13.90 4.17
C ASP A 104 -9.66 13.37 2.77
N VAL A 105 -8.82 14.07 2.01
CA VAL A 105 -8.50 13.77 0.62
C VAL A 105 -7.02 13.44 0.50
N LEU A 106 -6.72 12.29 -0.11
CA LEU A 106 -5.42 11.93 -0.62
C LEU A 106 -5.44 12.13 -2.14
N SER A 107 -4.47 12.89 -2.65
CA SER A 107 -4.32 13.14 -4.08
C SER A 107 -2.93 12.78 -4.54
N LEU A 108 -2.84 12.20 -5.75
CA LEU A 108 -1.60 11.82 -6.41
C LEU A 108 -1.62 12.38 -7.83
N ARG A 109 -0.57 13.08 -8.25
CA ARG A 109 -0.49 13.63 -9.61
C ARG A 109 0.95 13.72 -10.10
N TYR A 110 1.13 13.72 -11.40
CA TYR A 110 2.40 14.07 -12.01
C TYR A 110 2.62 15.57 -11.96
N VAL A 111 3.83 16.00 -11.63
CA VAL A 111 4.24 17.40 -11.58
C VAL A 111 5.66 17.57 -12.10
N TYR A 112 5.97 18.76 -12.57
CA TYR A 112 7.34 19.19 -12.73
C TYR A 112 7.83 19.85 -11.45
N TYR A 113 9.12 19.72 -11.13
CA TYR A 113 9.72 20.42 -10.00
C TYR A 113 11.15 20.86 -10.33
N ILE A 114 11.61 21.88 -9.61
CA ILE A 114 13.01 22.29 -9.54
C ILE A 114 13.47 22.21 -8.08
N GLU A 115 14.74 21.92 -7.87
CA GLU A 115 15.37 22.04 -6.53
C GLU A 115 15.90 23.46 -6.37
N GLN A 116 15.40 24.19 -5.38
CA GLN A 116 15.88 25.53 -5.02
C GLN A 116 16.56 25.47 -3.65
N GLU A 117 17.77 26.03 -3.57
CA GLU A 117 18.46 26.20 -2.30
C GLU A 117 17.94 27.48 -1.61
N THR A 118 17.48 27.34 -0.38
CA THR A 118 17.02 28.42 0.48
C THR A 118 17.80 28.39 1.79
N GLU A 119 18.08 29.55 2.34
CA GLU A 119 18.72 29.65 3.66
C GLU A 119 17.61 29.73 4.75
N GLU A 120 17.59 28.78 5.68
CA GLU A 120 16.69 28.77 6.82
C GLU A 120 17.52 28.55 8.09
N ASP A 121 17.40 29.47 9.04
CA ASP A 121 18.10 29.44 10.32
C ASP A 121 19.64 29.23 10.19
N GLY A 122 20.25 29.83 9.14
CA GLY A 122 21.68 29.73 8.87
C GLY A 122 22.10 28.41 8.21
N ASN A 123 21.15 27.54 7.81
CA ASN A 123 21.41 26.31 7.08
C ASN A 123 20.87 26.40 5.65
N ILE A 124 21.63 25.85 4.68
CA ILE A 124 21.16 25.72 3.31
C ILE A 124 20.22 24.50 3.24
N VAL A 125 18.95 24.76 2.93
CA VAL A 125 17.92 23.73 2.76
C VAL A 125 17.52 23.68 1.29
N ARG A 126 17.44 22.49 0.70
CA ARG A 126 16.90 22.28 -0.66
C ARG A 126 15.41 22.05 -0.58
N LYS A 127 14.65 22.88 -1.27
CA LYS A 127 13.20 22.77 -1.41
C LYS A 127 12.83 22.45 -2.85
N ALA A 128 11.89 21.53 -3.02
CA ALA A 128 11.25 21.30 -4.32
C ALA A 128 10.15 22.34 -4.53
N ILE A 129 10.25 23.09 -5.61
CA ILE A 129 9.19 24.00 -6.09
C ILE A 129 8.48 23.29 -7.23
N VAL A 130 7.16 23.14 -7.10
CA VAL A 130 6.30 22.36 -7.98
C VAL A 130 5.64 23.24 -9.02
N PHE A 131 5.52 22.74 -10.24
CA PHE A 131 4.88 23.39 -11.38
C PHE A 131 3.92 22.43 -12.08
N ASP A 132 2.79 22.93 -12.54
CA ASP A 132 1.78 22.15 -13.26
C ASP A 132 2.10 22.03 -14.76
N SER A 133 2.98 22.89 -15.27
CA SER A 133 3.49 22.84 -16.63
C SER A 133 5.00 23.05 -16.68
N ARG A 134 5.66 22.41 -17.65
CA ARG A 134 7.08 22.65 -17.93
C ARG A 134 7.33 24.09 -18.42
N ASP A 135 6.37 24.66 -19.12
CA ASP A 135 6.48 26.01 -19.69
C ASP A 135 6.49 27.10 -18.63
N ASP A 136 6.01 26.80 -17.41
CA ASP A 136 6.04 27.72 -16.27
C ASP A 136 7.44 27.83 -15.62
N ILE A 137 8.38 26.98 -16.03
CA ILE A 137 9.74 26.95 -15.50
C ILE A 137 10.64 27.83 -16.35
N ALA A 138 10.90 29.05 -15.87
CA ALA A 138 11.67 30.04 -16.60
C ALA A 138 13.17 29.70 -16.74
N THR A 139 13.76 29.03 -15.75
CA THR A 139 15.19 28.67 -15.72
C THR A 139 15.41 27.44 -14.84
N GLY A 140 16.31 26.55 -15.26
CA GLY A 140 16.71 25.39 -14.51
C GLY A 140 16.32 24.07 -15.17
N ASP A 141 16.84 22.98 -14.62
CA ASP A 141 16.51 21.62 -15.06
C ASP A 141 15.17 21.20 -14.43
N ALA A 142 14.15 21.11 -15.26
CA ALA A 142 12.83 20.61 -14.85
C ALA A 142 12.89 19.10 -14.69
N HIS A 143 12.54 18.61 -13.51
CA HIS A 143 12.46 17.19 -13.19
C HIS A 143 11.00 16.75 -13.08
N LEU A 144 10.71 15.50 -13.43
CA LEU A 144 9.38 14.92 -13.27
C LEU A 144 9.27 14.17 -11.94
N ALA A 145 8.14 14.37 -11.26
CA ALA A 145 7.86 13.71 -9.99
C ALA A 145 6.40 13.27 -9.88
N LEU A 146 6.15 12.34 -8.95
CA LEU A 146 4.82 12.11 -8.40
C LEU A 146 4.68 12.95 -7.12
N GLU A 147 3.71 13.86 -7.12
CA GLU A 147 3.33 14.63 -5.94
C GLU A 147 2.24 13.89 -5.16
N ILE A 148 2.42 13.79 -3.84
CA ILE A 148 1.46 13.21 -2.91
C ILE A 148 0.97 14.35 -2.01
N ILE A 149 -0.35 14.60 -2.05
CA ILE A 149 -1.00 15.66 -1.29
C ILE A 149 -2.00 15.04 -0.32
N ARG A 150 -1.98 15.46 0.92
CA ARG A 150 -2.97 15.07 1.92
C ARG A 150 -3.59 16.28 2.59
N LYS A 151 -4.92 16.39 2.59
CA LYS A 151 -5.64 17.54 3.17
C LYS A 151 -5.17 18.88 2.61
N GLY A 152 -4.90 18.94 1.31
CA GLY A 152 -4.41 20.16 0.64
C GLY A 152 -2.98 20.57 0.99
N LYS A 153 -2.23 19.73 1.74
CA LYS A 153 -0.82 19.98 2.05
C LYS A 153 0.06 18.99 1.29
N ASN A 154 1.12 19.50 0.68
CA ASN A 154 2.13 18.64 0.07
C ASN A 154 2.72 17.73 1.15
N LYS A 155 2.64 16.43 0.94
CA LYS A 155 3.17 15.40 1.84
C LYS A 155 4.51 14.88 1.38
N ALA A 156 4.64 14.64 0.08
CA ALA A 156 5.88 14.15 -0.50
C ALA A 156 5.96 14.49 -2.00
N ILE A 157 7.17 14.70 -2.46
CA ILE A 157 7.57 14.74 -3.86
C ILE A 157 8.44 13.51 -4.10
N VAL A 158 8.03 12.67 -5.02
CA VAL A 158 8.73 11.43 -5.39
C VAL A 158 9.40 11.63 -6.75
N PRO A 159 10.72 11.90 -6.79
CA PRO A 159 11.45 12.09 -8.04
C PRO A 159 11.42 10.82 -8.89
N LEU A 160 11.01 10.94 -10.15
CA LEU A 160 10.94 9.78 -11.05
C LEU A 160 12.29 9.47 -11.73
N GLU A 161 13.30 10.29 -11.52
CA GLU A 161 14.67 10.09 -11.98
C GLU A 161 15.52 9.27 -11.00
N ARG A 162 14.96 8.88 -9.84
CA ARG A 162 15.61 8.09 -8.81
C ARG A 162 14.98 6.71 -8.70
N ARG A 163 15.70 5.73 -8.20
CA ARG A 163 15.19 4.37 -7.99
C ARG A 163 14.01 4.39 -7.02
N LEU A 164 12.83 3.91 -7.46
CA LEU A 164 11.63 3.87 -6.63
C LEU A 164 11.77 2.92 -5.42
N ASP A 165 12.52 1.82 -5.57
CA ASP A 165 12.75 0.85 -4.50
C ASP A 165 13.58 1.41 -3.32
N THR A 166 14.24 2.54 -3.50
CA THR A 166 14.99 3.25 -2.45
C THR A 166 14.19 4.35 -1.77
N ILE A 167 13.05 4.75 -2.37
CA ILE A 167 12.21 5.82 -1.84
C ILE A 167 11.40 5.26 -0.68
N ARG A 168 11.63 5.82 0.49
CA ARG A 168 10.79 5.57 1.65
C ARG A 168 9.88 6.78 1.81
N LEU A 169 8.60 6.62 1.47
CA LEU A 169 7.59 7.56 1.92
C LEU A 169 7.63 7.53 3.44
N GLY A 170 8.01 8.66 4.04
CA GLY A 170 8.14 8.73 5.49
C GLY A 170 6.86 8.23 6.13
N ARG A 171 6.94 7.16 6.91
CA ARG A 171 5.82 6.75 7.76
C ARG A 171 5.43 7.99 8.55
N THR A 172 4.30 8.59 8.22
CA THR A 172 3.70 9.57 9.12
C THR A 172 3.71 8.94 10.49
N LYS A 173 4.26 9.66 11.49
CA LYS A 173 4.14 9.25 12.89
C LYS A 173 2.72 8.73 13.03
N LYS A 174 2.57 7.50 13.55
CA LYS A 174 1.29 6.88 13.87
C LYS A 174 0.37 7.92 14.51
N THR A 175 -0.29 8.69 13.69
CA THR A 175 -1.54 9.33 14.07
C THR A 175 -2.52 8.17 14.06
N ASP A 176 -3.42 8.10 15.01
CA ASP A 176 -4.42 7.07 15.30
C ASP A 176 -5.19 6.45 14.13
N ILE A 177 -4.59 6.42 12.95
CA ILE A 177 -5.11 5.80 11.73
C ILE A 177 -4.84 4.31 11.85
N ALA A 178 -5.90 3.55 11.82
CA ALA A 178 -5.89 2.10 11.85
C ALA A 178 -4.84 1.54 10.88
N SER A 179 -4.00 0.62 11.36
CA SER A 179 -3.10 -0.12 10.48
C SER A 179 -3.94 -0.95 9.49
N VAL A 180 -3.64 -0.83 8.21
CA VAL A 180 -4.23 -1.71 7.19
C VAL A 180 -3.50 -3.04 7.22
N ILE A 181 -4.26 -4.11 7.32
CA ILE A 181 -3.77 -5.46 7.09
C ILE A 181 -4.47 -5.96 5.84
N ARG A 182 -3.73 -6.08 4.75
CA ARG A 182 -4.21 -6.72 3.54
C ARG A 182 -4.01 -8.22 3.65
N VAL A 183 -5.10 -8.96 3.53
CA VAL A 183 -5.09 -10.42 3.52
C VAL A 183 -5.44 -10.86 2.11
N ASN A 184 -4.48 -11.44 1.39
CA ASN A 184 -4.72 -12.08 0.12
C ASN A 184 -4.23 -13.55 0.18
N PRO A 185 -4.72 -14.45 -0.69
CA PRO A 185 -4.33 -15.86 -0.67
C PRO A 185 -2.81 -16.08 -0.80
N GLU A 186 -2.10 -15.17 -1.44
CA GLU A 186 -0.66 -15.25 -1.68
C GLU A 186 0.18 -14.72 -0.52
N THR A 187 -0.35 -13.76 0.25
CA THR A 187 0.33 -13.18 1.43
C THR A 187 0.21 -14.03 2.69
N PHE A 188 -0.52 -15.12 2.67
CA PHE A 188 -0.48 -16.14 3.72
C PHE A 188 0.87 -16.87 3.77
N GLY A 189 1.95 -16.20 3.37
CA GLY A 189 3.30 -16.69 3.59
C GLY A 189 3.52 -16.94 5.08
N ASN A 190 4.01 -18.13 5.39
CA ASN A 190 4.21 -18.64 6.75
C ASN A 190 4.97 -17.66 7.68
N LEU A 191 5.85 -16.82 7.12
CA LEU A 191 6.61 -15.81 7.86
C LEU A 191 5.73 -14.68 8.41
N TYR A 192 4.80 -14.17 7.61
CA TYR A 192 3.95 -13.05 8.02
C TYR A 192 2.95 -13.46 9.10
N ILE A 193 2.25 -14.57 8.87
CA ILE A 193 1.27 -15.12 9.83
C ILE A 193 1.95 -15.50 11.14
N GLY A 194 3.14 -16.10 11.08
CA GLY A 194 3.94 -16.43 12.25
C GLY A 194 4.26 -15.19 13.12
N ARG A 195 4.61 -14.06 12.48
CA ARG A 195 4.84 -12.78 13.20
C ARG A 195 3.57 -12.22 13.83
N LEU A 196 2.43 -12.34 13.17
CA LEU A 196 1.15 -11.94 13.75
C LEU A 196 0.80 -12.78 14.97
N TRP A 197 1.07 -14.08 14.90
CA TRP A 197 0.89 -15.00 16.02
C TRP A 197 1.80 -14.66 17.20
N ASP A 198 3.06 -14.35 16.96
CA ASP A 198 4.01 -13.96 18.02
C ASP A 198 3.54 -12.72 18.82
N ASN A 199 2.72 -11.86 18.22
CA ASN A 199 2.14 -10.69 18.90
C ASN A 199 0.94 -11.01 19.79
N VAL A 200 0.35 -12.19 19.66
CA VAL A 200 -0.86 -12.58 20.40
C VAL A 200 -0.63 -13.79 21.32
N THR A 201 0.36 -14.63 21.01
CA THR A 201 0.67 -15.82 21.82
C THR A 201 1.03 -15.42 23.25
N LEU A 202 0.61 -16.21 24.24
CA LEU A 202 0.75 -15.95 25.69
C LEU A 202 0.11 -14.63 26.16
N THR A 203 -0.84 -14.10 25.40
CA THR A 203 -1.68 -12.97 25.81
C THR A 203 -3.16 -13.39 25.86
N GLU A 204 -4.01 -12.57 26.45
CA GLU A 204 -5.47 -12.79 26.45
C GLU A 204 -6.07 -12.88 25.04
N LYS A 205 -5.37 -12.35 24.03
CA LYS A 205 -5.82 -12.40 22.62
C LYS A 205 -5.65 -13.79 21.97
N GLU A 206 -4.82 -14.64 22.53
CA GLU A 206 -4.59 -16.01 22.03
C GLU A 206 -5.90 -16.80 22.01
N GLU A 207 -6.68 -16.73 23.10
CA GLU A 207 -7.95 -17.46 23.21
C GLU A 207 -8.97 -17.00 22.16
N TYR A 208 -9.01 -15.71 21.80
CA TYR A 208 -9.88 -15.23 20.72
C TYR A 208 -9.54 -15.84 19.37
N VAL A 209 -8.25 -16.09 19.09
CA VAL A 209 -7.83 -16.77 17.86
C VAL A 209 -8.25 -18.25 17.89
N ILE A 210 -8.07 -18.91 19.03
CA ILE A 210 -8.49 -20.31 19.21
C ILE A 210 -10.01 -20.43 19.06
N ASP A 211 -10.78 -19.52 19.68
CA ASP A 211 -12.24 -19.52 19.57
C ASP A 211 -12.73 -19.28 18.14
N ALA A 212 -12.05 -18.42 17.39
CA ALA A 212 -12.35 -18.24 15.97
C ALA A 212 -12.10 -19.53 15.16
N LEU A 213 -11.06 -20.28 15.45
CA LEU A 213 -10.80 -21.57 14.83
C LEU A 213 -11.82 -22.63 15.23
N ARG A 214 -12.32 -22.60 16.47
CA ARG A 214 -13.38 -23.49 16.96
C ARG A 214 -14.72 -23.32 16.24
N ILE A 215 -14.95 -22.18 15.59
CA ILE A 215 -16.12 -22.00 14.72
C ILE A 215 -16.07 -22.98 13.53
N ILE A 216 -14.87 -23.29 13.03
CA ILE A 216 -14.65 -24.21 11.90
C ILE A 216 -14.50 -25.64 12.39
N GLU A 217 -13.66 -25.88 13.41
CA GLU A 217 -13.42 -27.19 14.02
C GLU A 217 -13.53 -27.07 15.55
N PRO A 218 -14.69 -27.43 16.14
CA PRO A 218 -14.97 -27.24 17.57
C PRO A 218 -14.01 -27.94 18.53
N ASN A 219 -13.29 -28.96 18.07
CA ASN A 219 -12.40 -29.77 18.91
C ASN A 219 -10.96 -29.20 18.95
N ILE A 220 -10.68 -28.05 18.41
CA ILE A 220 -9.35 -27.41 18.49
C ILE A 220 -9.06 -27.01 19.95
N GLU A 221 -7.97 -27.55 20.49
CA GLU A 221 -7.47 -27.25 21.83
C GLU A 221 -6.45 -26.10 21.81
N SER A 222 -5.52 -26.11 20.85
CA SER A 222 -4.43 -25.14 20.78
C SER A 222 -3.87 -24.99 19.37
N LEU A 223 -3.21 -23.86 19.13
CA LEU A 223 -2.51 -23.50 17.91
C LEU A 223 -1.04 -23.27 18.23
N ALA A 224 -0.16 -23.70 17.36
CA ALA A 224 1.27 -23.39 17.43
C ALA A 224 1.84 -23.18 16.04
N PHE A 225 2.95 -22.45 15.95
CA PHE A 225 3.69 -22.28 14.71
C PHE A 225 5.02 -22.99 14.82
N LEU A 226 5.22 -24.00 14.00
CA LEU A 226 6.46 -24.79 13.95
C LEU A 226 7.31 -24.36 12.77
N GLU A 227 8.62 -24.31 12.95
CA GLU A 227 9.56 -24.01 11.87
C GLU A 227 9.71 -25.26 10.98
N GLU A 228 9.48 -25.11 9.68
CA GLU A 228 9.68 -26.18 8.70
C GLU A 228 11.11 -26.13 8.15
N SER A 229 11.58 -24.93 7.83
CA SER A 229 12.99 -24.65 7.52
C SER A 229 13.22 -23.12 7.55
N PRO A 230 14.47 -22.67 7.69
CA PRO A 230 14.80 -21.23 7.66
C PRO A 230 14.36 -20.50 6.38
N ARG A 231 14.17 -21.25 5.27
CA ARG A 231 13.75 -20.69 3.97
C ARG A 231 12.24 -20.66 3.78
N ILE A 232 11.52 -21.60 4.39
CA ILE A 232 10.06 -21.77 4.22
C ILE A 232 9.30 -21.05 5.33
N GLY A 233 9.97 -20.85 6.47
CA GLY A 233 9.40 -20.19 7.63
C GLY A 233 8.58 -21.15 8.50
N ARG A 234 7.70 -20.58 9.32
CA ARG A 234 6.90 -21.29 10.33
C ARG A 234 5.51 -21.57 9.78
N TYR A 235 5.01 -22.77 9.97
CA TYR A 235 3.66 -23.16 9.55
C TYR A 235 2.77 -23.46 10.76
N PRO A 236 1.45 -23.14 10.65
CA PRO A 236 0.50 -23.37 11.73
C PRO A 236 0.13 -24.85 11.87
N VAL A 237 0.16 -25.35 13.10
CA VAL A 237 -0.32 -26.66 13.50
C VAL A 237 -1.32 -26.52 14.64
N VAL A 238 -2.31 -27.38 14.66
CA VAL A 238 -3.33 -27.42 15.71
C VAL A 238 -3.26 -28.74 16.48
N LYS A 239 -3.62 -28.68 17.75
CA LYS A 239 -3.95 -29.84 18.57
C LYS A 239 -5.46 -29.98 18.63
N VAL A 240 -5.96 -31.16 18.28
CA VAL A 240 -7.38 -31.46 18.25
C VAL A 240 -7.67 -32.53 19.31
N LYS A 241 -8.75 -32.36 20.06
CA LYS A 241 -9.17 -33.27 21.13
C LYS A 241 -9.36 -34.68 20.57
N GLY A 242 -8.79 -35.65 21.27
CA GLY A 242 -8.86 -37.07 20.86
C GLY A 242 -7.89 -37.47 19.74
N VAL A 243 -7.08 -36.54 19.21
CA VAL A 243 -6.06 -36.83 18.21
C VAL A 243 -4.67 -36.69 18.85
N SER A 244 -3.89 -37.77 18.84
CA SER A 244 -2.55 -37.80 19.47
C SER A 244 -1.49 -37.02 18.69
N LYS A 245 -1.70 -36.80 17.38
CA LYS A 245 -0.77 -36.08 16.50
C LYS A 245 -1.19 -34.62 16.32
N ARG A 246 -0.20 -33.75 16.16
CA ARG A 246 -0.44 -32.37 15.68
C ARG A 246 -0.82 -32.38 14.21
N LEU A 247 -1.82 -31.65 13.83
CA LEU A 247 -2.29 -31.57 12.46
C LEU A 247 -1.92 -30.20 11.85
N PRO A 248 -1.37 -30.13 10.62
CA PRO A 248 -1.22 -28.87 9.92
C PRO A 248 -2.59 -28.21 9.75
N LEU A 249 -2.70 -26.90 10.06
CA LEU A 249 -3.98 -26.19 9.95
C LEU A 249 -4.57 -26.28 8.53
N ARG A 250 -3.70 -26.26 7.50
CA ARG A 250 -4.12 -26.40 6.10
C ARG A 250 -4.75 -27.77 5.75
N SER A 251 -4.62 -28.79 6.61
CA SER A 251 -5.24 -30.09 6.40
C SER A 251 -6.63 -30.22 7.02
N MET A 252 -7.12 -29.14 7.64
CA MET A 252 -8.42 -29.13 8.30
C MET A 252 -9.57 -28.70 7.36
N GLY A 253 -9.29 -28.36 6.11
CA GLY A 253 -10.29 -28.02 5.10
C GLY A 253 -9.86 -26.87 4.23
#